data_3a0f0c239070c3b39df9d0e9d67bb4d4
#
_entry.id   3a0f0c239070c3b39df9d0e9d67bb4d4
#
_cell.length_a   1.000
_cell.length_b   1.000
_cell.length_c   1.000
_cell.angle_alpha   90.00
_cell.angle_beta   90.00
_cell.angle_gamma   90.00
#
_symmetry.space_group_name_H-M   'P 1'
#
loop_
_entity.id
_entity.type
_entity.pdbx_description
1 polymer ?
#
loop_
_entity_poly.entity_id
_entity_poly.type
_entity_poly.pdbx_seq_one_letter_code
_entity_poly.pdbx_strand_id
1 'polypeptide(L)'
;MAEKWIRLLGPPVIESPGATPLQPRGRKAWAVLAYLALQAEGTSRSRTASLLFPDAADPLGALRWNLSELRRTLDGVTLAGDPLRLVLRSPWHCDALEVVDSAANPGLDPRSFTGQLLQGLSFADCPVFDSWLADQRYRFDNIVQSLLYEAALAALAAGTPDVAAELAALALDRDPFHADCNAVLVKAFVALGEHRRARQHVIKCGDLYRQELGLPLPPEVRRALSDAAPDVDPAMPATAGAVRSYLDAGGSSLWAGAVDRGLDQLRLAVVLAQRTGNSHLLAESLVALSGALIHQAGGRGAEVADLLHRALQAEGPDGASRTAAAAYRELGYLSVQRGVPDRAAGWLDRAMTAAEGFPDEQARILAIQGMLASDTARYEGAVTALTESGRLARGAGNRRQQAFSEALLGRVRLLRGELEQAADSLDRAQAWIAEEHWTAFEPFVAGLRGETYLAAGQLEEAAALIDRSWVMAELAGDHCYMALAAGAEARLFVEHGDLAAAEHWIDRGLEPRPWYLWYSARLLDTAAEVSIAGRSPRASAFVERLAELASRSGMREFVVRGQSHRAVLGDEAAAQAVPWLAHEIDNPALAAFLARRHGG
;
A
#
# COMPACT_ATOMS: atom_id res chain seq x y z
N MET A 1 -22.56 28.72 -7.27
CA MET A 1 -23.57 27.86 -7.90
C MET A 1 -23.78 26.69 -6.96
N ALA A 2 -24.99 26.14 -6.87
CA ALA A 2 -25.22 24.98 -6.00
C ALA A 2 -24.46 23.75 -6.54
N GLU A 3 -23.76 23.03 -5.67
CA GLU A 3 -22.97 21.85 -6.01
C GLU A 3 -23.87 20.71 -6.48
N LYS A 4 -23.42 19.99 -7.51
CA LYS A 4 -24.09 18.81 -8.05
C LYS A 4 -23.21 17.59 -7.79
N TRP A 5 -23.82 16.50 -7.35
CA TRP A 5 -23.09 15.30 -6.94
C TRP A 5 -23.47 14.07 -7.77
N ILE A 6 -22.47 13.33 -8.18
CA ILE A 6 -22.58 11.95 -8.65
C ILE A 6 -22.14 11.08 -7.48
N ARG A 7 -23.10 10.35 -6.89
CA ARG A 7 -22.83 9.39 -5.83
C ARG A 7 -22.73 8.01 -6.45
N LEU A 8 -21.56 7.42 -6.41
CA LEU A 8 -21.29 6.05 -6.88
C LEU A 8 -20.99 5.11 -5.71
N LEU A 9 -20.63 5.64 -4.55
CA LEU A 9 -20.43 4.87 -3.31
C LEU A 9 -21.76 4.78 -2.57
N GLY A 10 -22.28 3.57 -2.45
CA GLY A 10 -23.65 3.30 -2.02
C GLY A 10 -24.59 3.04 -3.20
N PRO A 11 -25.91 3.05 -3.00
CA PRO A 11 -26.88 3.04 -4.09
C PRO A 11 -26.65 4.25 -4.99
N PRO A 12 -26.34 4.05 -6.31
CA PRO A 12 -25.92 5.16 -7.15
C PRO A 12 -27.04 6.17 -7.37
N VAL A 13 -26.72 7.46 -7.21
CA VAL A 13 -27.68 8.55 -7.34
C VAL A 13 -27.01 9.83 -7.86
N ILE A 14 -27.75 10.64 -8.63
CA ILE A 14 -27.34 11.99 -9.01
C ILE A 14 -28.13 12.97 -8.15
N GLU A 15 -27.44 13.86 -7.45
CA GLU A 15 -28.01 14.89 -6.58
C GLU A 15 -27.82 16.26 -7.23
N SER A 16 -28.92 17.05 -7.25
CA SER A 16 -28.89 18.45 -7.71
C SER A 16 -29.78 19.29 -6.79
N PRO A 17 -29.25 20.33 -6.14
CA PRO A 17 -30.02 21.14 -5.23
C PRO A 17 -31.22 21.81 -5.95
N GLY A 18 -32.41 21.71 -5.36
CA GLY A 18 -33.64 22.34 -5.84
C GLY A 18 -34.35 21.69 -7.01
N ALA A 19 -33.89 20.50 -7.47
CA ALA A 19 -34.54 19.71 -8.50
C ALA A 19 -34.69 18.26 -8.10
N THR A 20 -35.75 17.58 -8.56
CA THR A 20 -35.81 16.11 -8.47
C THR A 20 -34.68 15.53 -9.32
N PRO A 21 -33.76 14.74 -8.73
CA PRO A 21 -32.59 14.27 -9.47
C PRO A 21 -33.01 13.38 -10.62
N LEU A 22 -32.59 13.74 -11.84
CA LEU A 22 -32.71 12.88 -13.01
C LEU A 22 -31.78 11.70 -12.83
N GLN A 23 -32.34 10.50 -12.88
CA GLN A 23 -31.54 9.26 -12.82
C GLN A 23 -31.32 8.69 -14.22
N PRO A 24 -30.12 8.21 -14.55
CA PRO A 24 -29.89 7.48 -15.81
C PRO A 24 -30.77 6.22 -15.85
N ARG A 25 -31.36 5.97 -17.01
CA ARG A 25 -32.20 4.79 -17.22
C ARG A 25 -31.34 3.54 -17.38
N GLY A 26 -31.59 2.56 -16.51
CA GLY A 26 -30.96 1.25 -16.60
C GLY A 26 -29.57 1.17 -15.94
N ARG A 27 -29.28 -0.04 -15.39
CA ARG A 27 -28.04 -0.30 -14.64
C ARG A 27 -26.75 -0.13 -15.47
N LYS A 28 -26.81 -0.41 -16.80
CA LYS A 28 -25.65 -0.28 -17.70
C LYS A 28 -25.16 1.17 -17.85
N ALA A 29 -26.05 2.15 -17.75
CA ALA A 29 -25.64 3.56 -17.76
C ALA A 29 -24.78 3.91 -16.53
N TRP A 30 -25.14 3.39 -15.36
CA TRP A 30 -24.33 3.52 -14.15
C TRP A 30 -22.99 2.80 -14.26
N ALA A 31 -22.96 1.62 -14.87
CA ALA A 31 -21.72 0.90 -15.13
C ALA A 31 -20.77 1.67 -16.06
N VAL A 32 -21.30 2.25 -17.16
CA VAL A 32 -20.54 3.13 -18.06
C VAL A 32 -19.98 4.33 -17.30
N LEU A 33 -20.81 4.98 -16.48
CA LEU A 33 -20.40 6.17 -15.70
C LEU A 33 -19.30 5.84 -14.70
N ALA A 34 -19.46 4.79 -13.90
CA ALA A 34 -18.46 4.36 -12.92
C ALA A 34 -17.14 3.94 -13.59
N TYR A 35 -17.23 3.16 -14.68
CA TYR A 35 -16.05 2.75 -15.41
C TYR A 35 -15.27 3.95 -15.96
N LEU A 36 -15.97 4.89 -16.62
CA LEU A 36 -15.33 6.09 -17.18
C LEU A 36 -14.78 7.05 -16.11
N ALA A 37 -15.43 7.16 -14.95
CA ALA A 37 -14.95 7.97 -13.85
C ALA A 37 -13.59 7.45 -13.33
N LEU A 38 -13.40 6.14 -13.30
CA LEU A 38 -12.19 5.50 -12.77
C LEU A 38 -11.08 5.28 -13.81
N GLN A 39 -11.29 5.71 -15.07
CA GLN A 39 -10.30 5.65 -16.17
C GLN A 39 -9.74 7.05 -16.45
N ALA A 40 -8.76 7.49 -15.66
CA ALA A 40 -8.20 8.84 -15.75
C ALA A 40 -7.66 9.20 -17.15
N GLU A 41 -7.02 8.25 -17.82
CA GLU A 41 -6.46 8.44 -19.18
C GLU A 41 -7.49 8.27 -20.29
N GLY A 42 -8.70 7.82 -19.92
CA GLY A 42 -9.76 7.48 -20.86
C GLY A 42 -9.62 6.05 -21.43
N THR A 43 -10.63 5.59 -22.13
CA THR A 43 -10.71 4.23 -22.69
C THR A 43 -11.30 4.23 -24.08
N SER A 44 -10.89 3.30 -24.97
CA SER A 44 -11.46 3.22 -26.30
C SER A 44 -12.93 2.82 -26.26
N ARG A 45 -13.70 3.33 -27.24
CA ARG A 45 -15.13 3.01 -27.34
C ARG A 45 -15.37 1.53 -27.58
N SER A 46 -14.53 0.89 -28.40
CA SER A 46 -14.62 -0.55 -28.66
C SER A 46 -14.40 -1.37 -27.40
N ARG A 47 -13.38 -1.03 -26.60
CA ARG A 47 -13.08 -1.69 -25.32
C ARG A 47 -14.23 -1.54 -24.32
N THR A 48 -14.75 -0.32 -24.16
CA THR A 48 -15.89 -0.07 -23.25
C THR A 48 -17.14 -0.84 -23.70
N ALA A 49 -17.39 -0.90 -25.03
CA ALA A 49 -18.52 -1.62 -25.57
C ALA A 49 -18.39 -3.14 -25.37
N SER A 50 -17.24 -3.72 -25.63
CA SER A 50 -16.99 -5.16 -25.41
C SER A 50 -17.10 -5.54 -23.94
N LEU A 51 -16.64 -4.68 -23.02
CA LEU A 51 -16.68 -4.90 -21.58
C LEU A 51 -18.13 -4.93 -21.04
N LEU A 52 -18.96 -3.98 -21.45
CA LEU A 52 -20.28 -3.76 -20.85
C LEU A 52 -21.45 -4.35 -21.66
N PHE A 53 -21.24 -4.66 -22.93
CA PHE A 53 -22.26 -5.15 -23.84
C PHE A 53 -21.80 -6.35 -24.66
N PRO A 54 -21.19 -7.40 -24.04
CA PRO A 54 -20.60 -8.53 -24.79
C PRO A 54 -21.63 -9.27 -25.64
N ASP A 55 -22.86 -9.40 -25.18
CA ASP A 55 -23.93 -10.16 -25.83
C ASP A 55 -24.84 -9.30 -26.75
N ALA A 56 -24.54 -8.00 -26.89
CA ALA A 56 -25.37 -7.14 -27.73
C ALA A 56 -25.09 -7.36 -29.23
N ALA A 57 -26.13 -7.40 -30.07
CA ALA A 57 -25.96 -7.48 -31.50
C ALA A 57 -25.19 -6.29 -32.09
N ASP A 58 -25.32 -5.09 -31.52
CA ASP A 58 -24.50 -3.90 -31.79
C ASP A 58 -23.98 -3.31 -30.47
N PRO A 59 -22.82 -3.78 -29.95
CA PRO A 59 -22.23 -3.28 -28.71
C PRO A 59 -21.93 -1.78 -28.75
N LEU A 60 -21.46 -1.26 -29.89
CA LEU A 60 -21.19 0.17 -30.07
C LEU A 60 -22.47 1.01 -30.09
N GLY A 61 -23.56 0.48 -30.67
CA GLY A 61 -24.88 1.09 -30.65
C GLY A 61 -25.43 1.15 -29.20
N ALA A 62 -25.32 0.06 -28.47
CA ALA A 62 -25.70 0.00 -27.07
C ALA A 62 -24.91 1.02 -26.20
N LEU A 63 -23.60 1.13 -26.41
CA LEU A 63 -22.77 2.14 -25.75
C LEU A 63 -23.21 3.57 -26.14
N ARG A 64 -23.44 3.85 -27.42
CA ARG A 64 -23.92 5.17 -27.90
C ARG A 64 -25.22 5.58 -27.21
N TRP A 65 -26.16 4.64 -27.05
CA TRP A 65 -27.42 4.90 -26.36
C TRP A 65 -27.20 5.29 -24.88
N ASN A 66 -26.39 4.52 -24.14
CA ASN A 66 -26.06 4.79 -22.74
C ASN A 66 -25.33 6.13 -22.57
N LEU A 67 -24.38 6.46 -23.46
CA LEU A 67 -23.71 7.77 -23.45
C LEU A 67 -24.66 8.92 -23.73
N SER A 68 -25.66 8.74 -24.61
CA SER A 68 -26.69 9.73 -24.87
C SER A 68 -27.58 9.96 -23.64
N GLU A 69 -27.95 8.87 -22.96
CA GLU A 69 -28.71 8.93 -21.70
C GLU A 69 -27.93 9.67 -20.60
N LEU A 70 -26.65 9.38 -20.44
CA LEU A 70 -25.78 10.07 -19.46
C LEU A 70 -25.63 11.55 -19.79
N ARG A 71 -25.42 11.93 -21.06
CA ARG A 71 -25.35 13.35 -21.46
C ARG A 71 -26.64 14.12 -21.18
N ARG A 72 -27.80 13.46 -21.33
CA ARG A 72 -29.10 14.04 -21.01
C ARG A 72 -29.26 14.26 -19.50
N THR A 73 -28.69 13.37 -18.69
CA THR A 73 -28.83 13.39 -17.23
C THR A 73 -27.78 14.30 -16.57
N LEU A 74 -26.55 14.32 -17.13
CA LEU A 74 -25.40 15.05 -16.60
C LEU A 74 -25.15 16.33 -17.44
N ASP A 75 -26.06 17.29 -17.37
CA ASP A 75 -25.94 18.54 -18.11
C ASP A 75 -24.64 19.29 -17.73
N GLY A 76 -23.84 19.66 -18.72
CA GLY A 76 -22.56 20.35 -18.55
C GLY A 76 -21.35 19.43 -18.28
N VAL A 77 -21.54 18.10 -18.19
CA VAL A 77 -20.45 17.14 -18.11
C VAL A 77 -19.99 16.71 -19.51
N THR A 78 -18.67 16.68 -19.72
CA THR A 78 -18.12 16.25 -21.01
C THR A 78 -17.91 14.72 -21.01
N LEU A 79 -18.66 14.06 -21.87
CA LEU A 79 -18.53 12.63 -22.17
C LEU A 79 -18.24 12.48 -23.69
N ALA A 80 -16.97 12.53 -24.09
CA ALA A 80 -16.61 12.62 -25.50
C ALA A 80 -15.22 12.04 -25.79
N GLY A 81 -14.92 11.91 -27.08
CA GLY A 81 -13.61 11.48 -27.56
C GLY A 81 -13.54 9.99 -27.93
N ASP A 82 -12.38 9.60 -28.42
CA ASP A 82 -11.87 8.24 -28.54
C ASP A 82 -10.34 8.37 -28.47
N PRO A 83 -9.73 8.13 -27.30
CA PRO A 83 -10.31 7.51 -26.11
C PRO A 83 -11.44 8.34 -25.47
N LEU A 84 -12.47 7.63 -25.02
CA LEU A 84 -13.63 8.19 -24.34
C LEU A 84 -13.22 8.65 -22.93
N ARG A 85 -13.52 9.91 -22.60
CA ARG A 85 -13.19 10.51 -21.30
C ARG A 85 -14.41 11.12 -20.64
N LEU A 86 -14.46 11.01 -19.32
CA LEU A 86 -15.36 11.76 -18.45
C LEU A 86 -14.59 12.97 -17.88
N VAL A 87 -15.07 14.18 -18.16
CA VAL A 87 -14.50 15.40 -17.59
C VAL A 87 -15.56 16.12 -16.78
N LEU A 88 -15.39 16.11 -15.47
CA LEU A 88 -16.20 16.86 -14.54
C LEU A 88 -15.64 18.28 -14.40
N ARG A 89 -16.52 19.26 -14.40
CA ARG A 89 -16.18 20.66 -14.11
C ARG A 89 -17.17 21.20 -13.09
N SER A 90 -16.75 22.18 -12.30
CA SER A 90 -17.67 22.88 -11.37
C SER A 90 -18.99 23.20 -12.09
N PRO A 91 -20.15 22.94 -11.48
CA PRO A 91 -20.37 22.56 -10.08
C PRO A 91 -20.48 21.04 -9.82
N TRP A 92 -19.97 20.17 -10.71
CA TRP A 92 -20.09 18.73 -10.59
C TRP A 92 -18.97 18.12 -9.75
N HIS A 93 -19.33 17.25 -8.82
CA HIS A 93 -18.48 16.42 -7.98
C HIS A 93 -18.82 14.94 -8.15
N CYS A 94 -17.87 14.06 -7.87
CA CYS A 94 -18.08 12.60 -7.85
C CYS A 94 -17.38 12.04 -6.62
N ASP A 95 -18.14 11.37 -5.74
CA ASP A 95 -17.63 10.81 -4.49
C ASP A 95 -16.51 9.79 -4.70
N ALA A 96 -16.64 8.91 -5.70
CA ALA A 96 -15.61 7.94 -6.02
C ALA A 96 -14.29 8.62 -6.47
N LEU A 97 -14.34 9.72 -7.23
CA LEU A 97 -13.15 10.48 -7.59
C LEU A 97 -12.56 11.20 -6.37
N GLU A 98 -13.41 11.81 -5.53
CA GLU A 98 -12.93 12.49 -4.32
C GLU A 98 -12.24 11.54 -3.34
N VAL A 99 -12.70 10.28 -3.23
CA VAL A 99 -12.04 9.26 -2.43
C VAL A 99 -10.65 8.92 -3.00
N VAL A 100 -10.52 8.76 -4.32
CA VAL A 100 -9.23 8.50 -4.96
C VAL A 100 -8.31 9.71 -4.81
N ASP A 101 -8.83 10.92 -5.03
CA ASP A 101 -8.08 12.17 -4.95
C ASP A 101 -7.99 12.73 -3.52
N SER A 102 -8.47 11.99 -2.52
CA SER A 102 -8.54 12.41 -1.11
C SER A 102 -7.20 12.84 -0.53
N ALA A 103 -6.10 12.36 -1.09
CA ALA A 103 -4.77 12.80 -0.74
C ALA A 103 -4.52 14.29 -1.07
N ALA A 104 -5.13 14.80 -2.13
CA ALA A 104 -5.02 16.20 -2.53
C ALA A 104 -5.99 17.13 -1.76
N ASN A 105 -7.02 16.56 -1.09
CA ASN A 105 -8.04 17.33 -0.38
C ASN A 105 -8.06 17.03 1.13
N PRO A 106 -7.28 17.76 1.95
CA PRO A 106 -7.22 17.56 3.40
C PRO A 106 -8.50 17.91 4.15
N GLY A 107 -9.44 18.60 3.51
CA GLY A 107 -10.75 18.97 4.08
C GLY A 107 -11.85 17.93 3.87
N LEU A 108 -11.55 16.81 3.25
CA LEU A 108 -12.51 15.75 2.97
C LEU A 108 -12.93 15.05 4.26
N ASP A 109 -14.24 15.02 4.54
CA ASP A 109 -14.77 14.28 5.67
C ASP A 109 -15.01 12.81 5.29
N PRO A 110 -14.20 11.86 5.81
CA PRO A 110 -14.31 10.46 5.46
C PRO A 110 -15.63 9.81 5.90
N ARG A 111 -16.39 10.45 6.82
CA ARG A 111 -17.72 10.01 7.26
C ARG A 111 -18.76 10.09 6.15
N SER A 112 -18.52 10.91 5.12
CA SER A 112 -19.42 11.06 3.97
C SER A 112 -19.40 9.87 3.00
N PHE A 113 -18.42 8.96 3.11
CA PHE A 113 -18.27 7.82 2.20
C PHE A 113 -18.81 6.54 2.83
N THR A 114 -20.09 6.28 2.58
CA THR A 114 -20.80 5.11 3.11
C THR A 114 -21.27 4.22 1.96
N GLY A 115 -21.00 2.91 2.09
CA GLY A 115 -21.45 1.92 1.12
C GLY A 115 -20.40 1.54 0.07
N GLN A 116 -20.72 0.50 -0.70
CA GLN A 116 -19.86 -0.05 -1.74
C GLN A 116 -20.11 0.62 -3.09
N LEU A 117 -19.11 0.57 -3.97
CA LEU A 117 -19.24 1.08 -5.34
C LEU A 117 -20.39 0.38 -6.08
N LEU A 118 -21.34 1.17 -6.62
CA LEU A 118 -22.56 0.69 -7.29
C LEU A 118 -23.35 -0.33 -6.44
N GLN A 119 -23.54 -0.05 -5.17
CA GLN A 119 -24.24 -0.93 -4.25
C GLN A 119 -25.67 -1.25 -4.73
N GLY A 120 -26.04 -2.52 -4.66
CA GLY A 120 -27.36 -3.01 -5.07
C GLY A 120 -27.51 -3.25 -6.57
N LEU A 121 -26.49 -2.97 -7.39
CA LEU A 121 -26.48 -3.32 -8.80
C LEU A 121 -25.67 -4.61 -9.05
N SER A 122 -26.22 -5.50 -9.88
CA SER A 122 -25.59 -6.75 -10.32
C SER A 122 -25.36 -6.72 -11.83
N PHE A 123 -24.23 -7.28 -12.29
CA PHE A 123 -23.78 -7.28 -13.66
C PHE A 123 -23.38 -8.69 -14.14
N ALA A 124 -24.08 -9.72 -13.68
CA ALA A 124 -23.82 -11.11 -14.06
C ALA A 124 -23.90 -11.38 -15.58
N ASP A 125 -24.57 -10.50 -16.33
CA ASP A 125 -24.63 -10.51 -17.80
C ASP A 125 -23.40 -9.89 -18.48
N CYS A 126 -22.40 -9.44 -17.74
CA CYS A 126 -21.10 -8.98 -18.24
C CYS A 126 -19.99 -9.36 -17.24
N PRO A 127 -19.58 -10.63 -17.24
CA PRO A 127 -18.73 -11.22 -16.18
C PRO A 127 -17.38 -10.51 -16.04
N VAL A 128 -16.79 -10.04 -17.12
CA VAL A 128 -15.52 -9.28 -17.07
C VAL A 128 -15.70 -7.95 -16.34
N PHE A 129 -16.81 -7.24 -16.57
CA PHE A 129 -17.12 -6.02 -15.84
C PHE A 129 -17.45 -6.31 -14.37
N ASP A 130 -18.17 -7.39 -14.09
CA ASP A 130 -18.52 -7.79 -12.72
C ASP A 130 -17.26 -8.13 -11.90
N SER A 131 -16.29 -8.81 -12.49
CA SER A 131 -14.97 -9.05 -11.91
C SER A 131 -14.21 -7.74 -11.65
N TRP A 132 -14.16 -6.85 -12.63
CA TRP A 132 -13.55 -5.52 -12.46
C TRP A 132 -14.23 -4.71 -11.35
N LEU A 133 -15.57 -4.76 -11.27
CA LEU A 133 -16.32 -4.07 -10.23
C LEU A 133 -16.02 -4.63 -8.84
N ALA A 134 -15.87 -5.95 -8.71
CA ALA A 134 -15.48 -6.60 -7.47
C ALA A 134 -14.09 -6.11 -7.01
N ASP A 135 -13.11 -6.07 -7.91
CA ASP A 135 -11.78 -5.55 -7.63
C ASP A 135 -11.82 -4.07 -7.18
N GLN A 136 -12.62 -3.22 -7.87
CA GLN A 136 -12.77 -1.83 -7.46
C GLN A 136 -13.47 -1.70 -6.09
N ARG A 137 -14.44 -2.54 -5.76
CA ARG A 137 -15.07 -2.54 -4.43
C ARG A 137 -14.06 -2.82 -3.33
N TYR A 138 -13.21 -3.83 -3.46
CA TYR A 138 -12.12 -4.09 -2.52
C TYR A 138 -11.15 -2.91 -2.38
N ARG A 139 -10.78 -2.30 -3.51
CA ARG A 139 -9.92 -1.11 -3.51
C ARG A 139 -10.55 0.06 -2.75
N PHE A 140 -11.81 0.39 -3.03
CA PHE A 140 -12.51 1.49 -2.35
C PHE A 140 -12.72 1.23 -0.86
N ASP A 141 -13.05 0.01 -0.47
CA ASP A 141 -13.16 -0.37 0.94
C ASP A 141 -11.82 -0.15 1.67
N ASN A 142 -10.70 -0.53 1.06
CA ASN A 142 -9.37 -0.31 1.63
C ASN A 142 -9.01 1.19 1.73
N ILE A 143 -9.33 1.99 0.71
CA ILE A 143 -9.07 3.45 0.75
C ILE A 143 -9.91 4.11 1.86
N VAL A 144 -11.20 3.85 1.92
CA VAL A 144 -12.09 4.45 2.94
C VAL A 144 -11.68 4.02 4.35
N GLN A 145 -11.32 2.75 4.54
CA GLN A 145 -10.79 2.24 5.80
C GLN A 145 -9.54 3.01 6.23
N SER A 146 -8.61 3.22 5.30
CA SER A 146 -7.36 3.97 5.55
C SER A 146 -7.63 5.44 5.86
N LEU A 147 -8.58 6.07 5.14
CA LEU A 147 -8.99 7.46 5.39
C LEU A 147 -9.56 7.66 6.79
N LEU A 148 -10.45 6.76 7.23
CA LEU A 148 -11.04 6.80 8.57
C LEU A 148 -9.95 6.64 9.64
N TYR A 149 -9.04 5.69 9.45
CA TYR A 149 -7.91 5.45 10.34
C TYR A 149 -6.99 6.66 10.46
N GLU A 150 -6.56 7.23 9.34
CA GLU A 150 -5.67 8.40 9.32
C GLU A 150 -6.34 9.65 9.90
N ALA A 151 -7.63 9.87 9.61
CA ALA A 151 -8.40 10.96 10.19
C ALA A 151 -8.55 10.80 11.71
N ALA A 152 -8.73 9.57 12.21
CA ALA A 152 -8.77 9.30 13.64
C ALA A 152 -7.43 9.62 14.32
N LEU A 153 -6.30 9.26 13.69
CA LEU A 153 -4.96 9.61 14.19
C LEU A 153 -4.73 11.13 14.18
N ALA A 154 -5.11 11.81 13.09
CA ALA A 154 -5.00 13.27 13.00
C ALA A 154 -5.85 13.97 14.07
N ALA A 155 -7.05 13.46 14.36
CA ALA A 155 -7.91 13.96 15.44
C ALA A 155 -7.28 13.75 16.83
N LEU A 156 -6.66 12.60 17.09
CA LEU A 156 -5.89 12.39 18.33
C LEU A 156 -4.73 13.39 18.45
N ALA A 157 -3.96 13.57 17.38
CA ALA A 157 -2.84 14.51 17.36
C ALA A 157 -3.30 15.97 17.57
N ALA A 158 -4.47 16.32 17.05
CA ALA A 158 -5.10 17.65 17.22
C ALA A 158 -5.75 17.84 18.60
N GLY A 159 -5.77 16.82 19.47
CA GLY A 159 -6.38 16.90 20.81
C GLY A 159 -7.91 16.85 20.80
N THR A 160 -8.52 16.22 19.79
CA THR A 160 -9.97 15.98 19.67
C THR A 160 -10.29 14.47 19.75
N PRO A 161 -10.09 13.85 20.93
CA PRO A 161 -10.21 12.40 21.10
C PRO A 161 -11.66 11.88 20.93
N ASP A 162 -12.67 12.70 21.09
CA ASP A 162 -14.08 12.39 20.81
C ASP A 162 -14.29 12.11 19.31
N VAL A 163 -13.77 12.98 18.44
CA VAL A 163 -13.78 12.79 16.98
C VAL A 163 -12.97 11.56 16.58
N ALA A 164 -11.81 11.36 17.21
CA ALA A 164 -10.99 10.19 16.96
C ALA A 164 -11.70 8.88 17.30
N ALA A 165 -12.44 8.86 18.43
CA ALA A 165 -13.23 7.69 18.83
C ALA A 165 -14.36 7.38 17.85
N GLU A 166 -15.06 8.41 17.34
CA GLU A 166 -16.11 8.26 16.33
C GLU A 166 -15.55 7.68 15.03
N LEU A 167 -14.47 8.26 14.51
CA LEU A 167 -13.83 7.80 13.26
C LEU A 167 -13.28 6.39 13.36
N ALA A 168 -12.61 6.06 14.48
CA ALA A 168 -12.11 4.71 14.72
C ALA A 168 -13.24 3.69 14.84
N ALA A 169 -14.38 4.05 15.45
CA ALA A 169 -15.54 3.18 15.53
C ALA A 169 -16.15 2.92 14.14
N LEU A 170 -16.29 3.95 13.29
CA LEU A 170 -16.73 3.78 11.90
C LEU A 170 -15.80 2.88 11.08
N ALA A 171 -14.49 2.98 11.31
CA ALA A 171 -13.53 2.08 10.69
C ALA A 171 -13.73 0.63 11.16
N LEU A 172 -14.01 0.40 12.45
CA LEU A 172 -14.25 -0.92 13.02
C LEU A 172 -15.60 -1.52 12.65
N ASP A 173 -16.60 -0.73 12.29
CA ASP A 173 -17.85 -1.21 11.71
C ASP A 173 -17.62 -1.89 10.34
N ARG A 174 -16.57 -1.47 9.60
CA ARG A 174 -16.16 -2.06 8.32
C ARG A 174 -15.25 -3.28 8.49
N ASP A 175 -14.27 -3.18 9.37
CA ASP A 175 -13.34 -4.27 9.71
C ASP A 175 -13.12 -4.33 11.24
N PRO A 176 -13.86 -5.17 11.95
CA PRO A 176 -13.73 -5.34 13.40
C PRO A 176 -12.35 -5.89 13.83
N PHE A 177 -11.63 -6.52 12.89
CA PHE A 177 -10.32 -7.13 13.14
C PHE A 177 -9.15 -6.19 12.81
N HIS A 178 -9.42 -4.94 12.48
CA HIS A 178 -8.35 -3.97 12.20
C HIS A 178 -7.65 -3.55 13.51
N ALA A 179 -6.49 -4.15 13.78
CA ALA A 179 -5.76 -4.01 15.04
C ALA A 179 -5.40 -2.55 15.36
N ASP A 180 -4.93 -1.78 14.36
CA ASP A 180 -4.56 -0.39 14.53
C ASP A 180 -5.77 0.51 14.87
N CYS A 181 -6.94 0.30 14.25
CA CYS A 181 -8.16 1.04 14.58
C CYS A 181 -8.65 0.71 15.99
N ASN A 182 -8.56 -0.56 16.40
CA ASN A 182 -8.82 -0.96 17.79
C ASN A 182 -7.89 -0.24 18.79
N ALA A 183 -6.60 -0.13 18.47
CA ALA A 183 -5.62 0.59 19.29
C ALA A 183 -5.92 2.10 19.35
N VAL A 184 -6.27 2.73 18.22
CA VAL A 184 -6.66 4.16 18.19
C VAL A 184 -7.92 4.42 19.01
N LEU A 185 -8.92 3.55 18.94
CA LEU A 185 -10.15 3.68 19.73
C LEU A 185 -9.86 3.57 21.23
N VAL A 186 -8.96 2.66 21.64
CA VAL A 186 -8.51 2.53 23.03
C VAL A 186 -7.79 3.81 23.48
N LYS A 187 -6.85 4.33 22.68
CA LYS A 187 -6.14 5.59 22.96
C LYS A 187 -7.11 6.77 23.10
N ALA A 188 -8.10 6.87 22.21
CA ALA A 188 -9.12 7.90 22.28
C ALA A 188 -9.92 7.86 23.60
N PHE A 189 -10.36 6.66 24.03
CA PHE A 189 -11.02 6.50 25.33
C PHE A 189 -10.11 6.85 26.53
N VAL A 190 -8.83 6.50 26.46
CA VAL A 190 -7.85 6.88 27.50
C VAL A 190 -7.70 8.39 27.55
N ALA A 191 -7.55 9.06 26.40
CA ALA A 191 -7.44 10.52 26.32
C ALA A 191 -8.70 11.26 26.80
N LEU A 192 -9.89 10.66 26.67
CA LEU A 192 -11.16 11.16 27.22
C LEU A 192 -11.29 10.90 28.73
N GLY A 193 -10.34 10.18 29.36
CA GLY A 193 -10.47 9.74 30.76
C GLY A 193 -11.44 8.56 30.97
N GLU A 194 -11.95 7.97 29.88
CA GLU A 194 -12.95 6.89 29.90
C GLU A 194 -12.29 5.50 30.08
N HIS A 195 -11.39 5.35 31.05
CA HIS A 195 -10.58 4.14 31.26
C HIS A 195 -11.40 2.83 31.39
N ARG A 196 -12.64 2.94 31.87
CA ARG A 196 -13.55 1.77 31.96
C ARG A 196 -13.95 1.30 30.55
N ARG A 197 -14.31 2.23 29.64
CA ARG A 197 -14.65 1.91 28.25
C ARG A 197 -13.45 1.35 27.51
N ALA A 198 -12.28 1.94 27.70
CA ALA A 198 -11.03 1.45 27.10
C ALA A 198 -10.79 -0.03 27.48
N ARG A 199 -10.86 -0.37 28.80
CA ARG A 199 -10.68 -1.75 29.27
C ARG A 199 -11.75 -2.70 28.74
N GLN A 200 -13.02 -2.27 28.70
CA GLN A 200 -14.12 -3.09 28.15
C GLN A 200 -13.91 -3.38 26.65
N HIS A 201 -13.43 -2.39 25.88
CA HIS A 201 -13.15 -2.58 24.46
C HIS A 201 -12.02 -3.58 24.24
N VAL A 202 -10.92 -3.49 25.01
CA VAL A 202 -9.80 -4.45 24.94
C VAL A 202 -10.27 -5.89 25.25
N ILE A 203 -11.14 -6.08 26.24
CA ILE A 203 -11.71 -7.41 26.56
C ILE A 203 -12.54 -7.93 25.39
N LYS A 204 -13.48 -7.10 24.87
CA LYS A 204 -14.34 -7.48 23.73
C LYS A 204 -13.52 -7.84 22.49
N CYS A 205 -12.51 -7.01 22.18
CA CYS A 205 -11.59 -7.26 21.07
C CYS A 205 -10.85 -8.59 21.24
N GLY A 206 -10.32 -8.87 22.45
CA GLY A 206 -9.65 -10.13 22.74
C GLY A 206 -10.54 -11.35 22.64
N ASP A 207 -11.81 -11.24 23.05
CA ASP A 207 -12.80 -12.31 22.92
C ASP A 207 -13.14 -12.54 21.45
N LEU A 208 -13.34 -11.48 20.66
CA LEU A 208 -13.62 -11.55 19.23
C LEU A 208 -12.47 -12.24 18.47
N TYR A 209 -11.21 -11.81 18.67
CA TYR A 209 -10.04 -12.42 18.03
C TYR A 209 -9.90 -13.89 18.37
N ARG A 210 -10.17 -14.28 19.63
CA ARG A 210 -10.08 -15.68 20.07
C ARG A 210 -11.18 -16.54 19.47
N GLN A 211 -12.42 -16.03 19.44
CA GLN A 211 -13.61 -16.79 19.00
C GLN A 211 -13.64 -16.96 17.48
N GLU A 212 -13.37 -15.89 16.73
CA GLU A 212 -13.54 -15.88 15.28
C GLU A 212 -12.27 -16.30 14.52
N LEU A 213 -11.08 -15.93 15.06
CA LEU A 213 -9.81 -16.18 14.39
C LEU A 213 -8.93 -17.23 15.07
N GLY A 214 -9.25 -17.62 16.32
CA GLY A 214 -8.39 -18.49 17.12
C GLY A 214 -7.06 -17.84 17.52
N LEU A 215 -6.95 -16.50 17.41
CA LEU A 215 -5.74 -15.74 17.65
C LEU A 215 -5.77 -14.98 18.99
N PRO A 216 -4.60 -14.69 19.60
CA PRO A 216 -4.53 -13.82 20.76
C PRO A 216 -4.81 -12.35 20.39
N LEU A 217 -5.17 -11.54 21.40
CA LEU A 217 -5.30 -10.10 21.23
C LEU A 217 -4.01 -9.47 20.67
N PRO A 218 -4.07 -8.65 19.63
CA PRO A 218 -2.93 -7.93 19.10
C PRO A 218 -2.22 -7.10 20.18
N PRO A 219 -0.86 -7.14 20.26
CA PRO A 219 -0.11 -6.49 21.32
C PRO A 219 -0.25 -4.96 21.32
N GLU A 220 -0.47 -4.34 20.15
CA GLU A 220 -0.70 -2.90 19.99
C GLU A 220 -1.99 -2.45 20.67
N VAL A 221 -3.06 -3.23 20.64
CA VAL A 221 -4.32 -2.92 21.33
C VAL A 221 -4.12 -2.95 22.85
N ARG A 222 -3.31 -3.89 23.33
CA ARG A 222 -2.98 -3.97 24.76
C ARG A 222 -2.10 -2.80 25.19
N ARG A 223 -1.08 -2.46 24.40
CA ARG A 223 -0.17 -1.33 24.66
C ARG A 223 -0.89 0.01 24.70
N ALA A 224 -1.95 0.17 23.91
CA ALA A 224 -2.76 1.38 23.89
C ALA A 224 -3.43 1.74 25.21
N LEU A 225 -3.58 0.77 26.16
CA LEU A 225 -4.04 1.05 27.54
C LEU A 225 -2.97 1.69 28.44
N SER A 226 -1.71 1.46 28.13
CA SER A 226 -0.57 1.86 28.97
C SER A 226 0.21 2.98 28.28
N ASP A 227 -0.41 4.15 28.11
CA ASP A 227 0.28 5.37 27.66
C ASP A 227 1.17 5.92 28.82
N ALA A 228 2.12 5.11 29.27
CA ALA A 228 3.14 5.58 30.19
C ALA A 228 4.23 6.29 29.38
N ALA A 229 4.17 7.63 29.36
CA ALA A 229 5.34 8.42 29.02
C ALA A 229 6.53 7.93 29.90
N PRO A 230 7.77 7.89 29.36
CA PRO A 230 8.92 7.55 30.18
C PRO A 230 8.92 8.39 31.44
N ASP A 231 9.18 7.77 32.61
CA ASP A 231 9.32 8.49 33.89
C ASP A 231 10.61 9.32 33.82
N VAL A 232 10.45 10.59 33.47
CA VAL A 232 11.57 11.54 33.32
C VAL A 232 11.65 12.39 34.56
N ASP A 233 12.83 12.38 35.23
CA ASP A 233 13.10 13.25 36.37
C ASP A 233 12.66 14.70 36.06
N PRO A 234 11.71 15.26 36.82
CA PRO A 234 11.25 16.63 36.63
C PRO A 234 12.39 17.66 36.69
N ALA A 235 13.49 17.36 37.41
CA ALA A 235 14.65 18.22 37.52
C ALA A 235 15.58 18.19 36.29
N MET A 236 15.37 17.28 35.36
CA MET A 236 16.18 17.22 34.13
C MET A 236 15.95 18.49 33.27
N PRO A 237 17.03 19.18 32.86
CA PRO A 237 16.93 20.44 32.14
C PRO A 237 16.32 20.21 30.73
N ALA A 238 15.18 20.84 30.46
CA ALA A 238 14.54 20.84 29.15
C ALA A 238 15.06 22.04 28.31
N THR A 239 16.23 21.87 27.74
CA THR A 239 16.86 22.85 26.86
C THR A 239 17.03 22.30 25.43
N ALA A 240 17.06 23.16 24.41
CA ALA A 240 17.32 22.74 23.04
C ALA A 240 18.66 21.97 22.89
N GLY A 241 19.68 22.33 23.67
CA GLY A 241 20.96 21.63 23.70
C GLY A 241 20.84 20.20 24.24
N ALA A 242 20.08 20.02 25.34
CA ALA A 242 19.80 18.68 25.88
C ALA A 242 19.04 17.79 24.91
N VAL A 243 18.00 18.31 24.24
CA VAL A 243 17.23 17.57 23.24
C VAL A 243 18.13 17.12 22.08
N ARG A 244 18.94 18.03 21.50
CA ARG A 244 19.87 17.69 20.42
C ARG A 244 20.89 16.63 20.86
N SER A 245 21.42 16.74 22.07
CA SER A 245 22.33 15.71 22.61
C SER A 245 21.69 14.33 22.70
N TYR A 246 20.41 14.25 23.07
CA TYR A 246 19.69 12.96 23.09
C TYR A 246 19.36 12.46 21.68
N LEU A 247 19.06 13.32 20.73
CA LEU A 247 18.90 12.95 19.32
C LEU A 247 20.20 12.37 18.73
N ASP A 248 21.32 13.04 18.98
CA ASP A 248 22.65 12.60 18.51
C ASP A 248 23.07 11.28 19.18
N ALA A 249 22.86 11.16 20.48
CA ALA A 249 23.16 9.95 21.24
C ALA A 249 22.27 8.78 20.79
N GLY A 250 20.98 9.02 20.56
CA GLY A 250 20.02 8.05 20.03
C GLY A 250 20.47 7.54 18.66
N GLY A 251 20.76 8.44 17.74
CA GLY A 251 21.29 8.11 16.42
C GLY A 251 22.57 7.28 16.50
N SER A 252 23.53 7.69 17.32
CA SER A 252 24.80 6.97 17.52
C SER A 252 24.60 5.57 18.10
N SER A 253 23.67 5.40 19.06
CA SER A 253 23.35 4.10 19.65
C SER A 253 22.71 3.15 18.60
N LEU A 254 21.80 3.67 17.78
CA LEU A 254 21.20 2.90 16.68
C LEU A 254 22.26 2.47 15.64
N TRP A 255 23.18 3.36 15.29
CA TRP A 255 24.32 3.05 14.43
C TRP A 255 25.22 1.93 14.97
N ALA A 256 25.41 1.92 16.30
CA ALA A 256 26.19 0.89 16.99
C ALA A 256 25.41 -0.43 17.21
N GLY A 257 24.16 -0.54 16.73
CA GLY A 257 23.30 -1.71 16.89
C GLY A 257 22.64 -1.82 18.29
N ALA A 258 22.80 -0.82 19.15
CA ALA A 258 22.18 -0.77 20.47
C ALA A 258 20.75 -0.18 20.38
N VAL A 259 19.84 -0.93 19.72
CA VAL A 259 18.51 -0.44 19.31
C VAL A 259 17.69 0.04 20.49
N ASP A 260 17.55 -0.77 21.56
CA ASP A 260 16.73 -0.41 22.74
C ASP A 260 17.22 0.88 23.38
N ARG A 261 18.55 1.01 23.56
CA ARG A 261 19.16 2.21 24.12
C ARG A 261 18.94 3.44 23.23
N GLY A 262 19.06 3.28 21.91
CA GLY A 262 18.80 4.35 20.96
C GLY A 262 17.35 4.83 21.02
N LEU A 263 16.41 3.91 21.08
CA LEU A 263 14.98 4.22 21.21
C LEU A 263 14.67 4.95 22.53
N ASP A 264 15.25 4.52 23.63
CA ASP A 264 15.03 5.17 24.93
C ASP A 264 15.59 6.61 24.93
N GLN A 265 16.75 6.83 24.30
CA GLN A 265 17.31 8.18 24.15
C GLN A 265 16.42 9.07 23.27
N LEU A 266 15.87 8.54 22.18
CA LEU A 266 14.94 9.28 21.32
C LEU A 266 13.60 9.57 22.02
N ARG A 267 13.09 8.64 22.84
CA ARG A 267 11.89 8.88 23.67
C ARG A 267 12.13 10.01 24.67
N LEU A 268 13.32 10.04 25.32
CA LEU A 268 13.72 11.14 26.19
C LEU A 268 13.81 12.46 25.43
N ALA A 269 14.36 12.46 24.21
CA ALA A 269 14.40 13.66 23.36
C ALA A 269 12.99 14.21 23.12
N VAL A 270 12.01 13.35 22.81
CA VAL A 270 10.60 13.76 22.61
C VAL A 270 10.03 14.40 23.87
N VAL A 271 10.18 13.77 25.04
CA VAL A 271 9.67 14.31 26.31
C VAL A 271 10.30 15.66 26.65
N LEU A 272 11.62 15.79 26.51
CA LEU A 272 12.32 17.05 26.73
C LEU A 272 11.90 18.12 25.73
N ALA A 273 11.75 17.78 24.44
CA ALA A 273 11.29 18.69 23.40
C ALA A 273 9.90 19.25 23.71
N GLN A 274 8.96 18.41 24.17
CA GLN A 274 7.64 18.85 24.64
C GLN A 274 7.74 19.89 25.75
N ARG A 275 8.64 19.69 26.72
CA ARG A 275 8.85 20.61 27.85
C ARG A 275 9.52 21.92 27.44
N THR A 276 10.26 21.97 26.33
CA THR A 276 10.84 23.23 25.82
C THR A 276 9.80 24.19 25.25
N GLY A 277 8.63 23.69 24.82
CA GLY A 277 7.64 24.46 24.06
C GLY A 277 8.06 24.78 22.61
N ASN A 278 9.19 24.24 22.14
CA ASN A 278 9.67 24.45 20.75
C ASN A 278 9.05 23.39 19.82
N SER A 279 8.09 23.81 19.00
CA SER A 279 7.32 22.93 18.12
C SER A 279 8.18 22.26 17.05
N HIS A 280 9.14 22.97 16.43
CA HIS A 280 10.04 22.40 15.43
C HIS A 280 10.94 21.31 16.03
N LEU A 281 11.52 21.56 17.20
CA LEU A 281 12.36 20.59 17.89
C LEU A 281 11.58 19.35 18.33
N LEU A 282 10.29 19.53 18.69
CA LEU A 282 9.37 18.43 18.97
C LEU A 282 9.11 17.61 17.71
N ALA A 283 8.81 18.26 16.58
CA ALA A 283 8.60 17.58 15.31
C ALA A 283 9.84 16.78 14.89
N GLU A 284 11.02 17.37 14.96
CA GLU A 284 12.30 16.69 14.66
C GLU A 284 12.49 15.44 15.53
N SER A 285 12.24 15.55 16.84
CA SER A 285 12.36 14.43 17.78
C SER A 285 11.35 13.31 17.50
N LEU A 286 10.10 13.66 17.15
CA LEU A 286 9.06 12.71 16.80
C LEU A 286 9.38 11.96 15.49
N VAL A 287 9.88 12.66 14.47
CA VAL A 287 10.30 12.05 13.19
C VAL A 287 11.50 11.13 13.42
N ALA A 288 12.49 11.54 14.22
CA ALA A 288 13.65 10.71 14.53
C ALA A 288 13.24 9.40 15.25
N LEU A 289 12.35 9.50 16.25
CA LEU A 289 11.82 8.32 16.95
C LEU A 289 11.01 7.43 15.99
N SER A 290 10.15 8.00 15.16
CA SER A 290 9.34 7.24 14.19
C SER A 290 10.21 6.49 13.20
N GLY A 291 11.23 7.16 12.64
CA GLY A 291 12.17 6.52 11.72
C GLY A 291 12.94 5.37 12.38
N ALA A 292 13.38 5.54 13.62
CA ALA A 292 14.04 4.48 14.40
C ALA A 292 13.10 3.28 14.64
N LEU A 293 11.85 3.54 15.03
CA LEU A 293 10.85 2.49 15.22
C LEU A 293 10.57 1.72 13.92
N ILE A 294 10.41 2.42 12.78
CA ILE A 294 10.14 1.79 11.48
C ILE A 294 11.32 0.94 11.02
N HIS A 295 12.52 1.53 11.00
CA HIS A 295 13.66 0.95 10.27
C HIS A 295 14.55 0.07 11.14
N GLN A 296 14.48 0.18 12.48
CA GLN A 296 15.32 -0.57 13.40
C GLN A 296 14.54 -1.54 14.30
N ALA A 297 13.33 -1.14 14.74
CA ALA A 297 12.52 -1.96 15.64
C ALA A 297 11.32 -2.63 14.97
N GLY A 298 11.13 -2.46 13.66
CA GLY A 298 10.02 -3.05 12.92
C GLY A 298 8.64 -2.52 13.29
N GLY A 299 8.55 -1.35 13.95
CA GLY A 299 7.29 -0.71 14.30
C GLY A 299 6.55 -0.17 13.08
N ARG A 300 5.31 -0.60 12.87
CA ARG A 300 4.49 -0.24 11.70
C ARG A 300 3.04 0.04 12.05
N GLY A 301 2.71 -0.03 13.32
CA GLY A 301 1.35 0.12 13.84
C GLY A 301 0.96 1.57 14.12
N ALA A 302 -0.18 1.70 14.80
CA ALA A 302 -0.78 2.97 15.16
C ALA A 302 0.14 3.89 15.98
N GLU A 303 1.07 3.32 16.78
CA GLU A 303 2.03 4.11 17.56
C GLU A 303 2.89 5.01 16.66
N VAL A 304 3.47 4.43 15.61
CA VAL A 304 4.36 5.15 14.70
C VAL A 304 3.60 6.18 13.87
N ALA A 305 2.43 5.82 13.37
CA ALA A 305 1.60 6.74 12.61
C ALA A 305 1.13 7.92 13.47
N ASP A 306 0.77 7.68 14.74
CA ASP A 306 0.44 8.73 15.72
C ASP A 306 1.61 9.72 15.91
N LEU A 307 2.83 9.21 16.12
CA LEU A 307 4.03 10.06 16.26
C LEU A 307 4.25 10.93 15.00
N LEU A 308 4.06 10.39 13.80
CA LEU A 308 4.20 11.14 12.55
C LEU A 308 3.11 12.21 12.38
N HIS A 309 1.86 11.91 12.71
CA HIS A 309 0.79 12.91 12.70
C HIS A 309 1.03 14.03 13.73
N ARG A 310 1.52 13.69 14.92
CA ARG A 310 1.93 14.69 15.93
C ARG A 310 3.11 15.53 15.48
N ALA A 311 4.06 14.95 14.75
CA ALA A 311 5.17 15.69 14.15
C ALA A 311 4.66 16.73 13.14
N LEU A 312 3.74 16.34 12.25
CA LEU A 312 3.12 17.25 11.27
C LEU A 312 2.30 18.34 11.95
N GLN A 313 1.56 18.01 13.00
CA GLN A 313 0.81 18.99 13.79
C GLN A 313 1.74 20.00 14.48
N ALA A 314 2.87 19.56 15.00
CA ALA A 314 3.85 20.43 15.67
C ALA A 314 4.61 21.33 14.67
N GLU A 315 4.92 20.81 13.46
CA GLU A 315 5.61 21.59 12.41
C GLU A 315 4.71 22.67 11.81
N GLY A 316 3.39 22.42 11.73
CA GLY A 316 2.43 23.32 11.10
C GLY A 316 2.32 23.13 9.58
N PRO A 317 1.39 23.85 8.92
CA PRO A 317 1.06 23.63 7.52
C PRO A 317 1.98 24.36 6.52
N ASP A 318 2.87 25.24 6.96
CA ASP A 318 3.49 26.25 6.11
C ASP A 318 4.93 25.92 5.65
N GLY A 319 5.10 25.87 4.31
CA GLY A 319 6.40 25.99 3.64
C GLY A 319 7.18 24.69 3.44
N ALA A 320 8.33 24.84 2.77
CA ALA A 320 9.29 23.75 2.60
C ALA A 320 9.97 23.42 3.95
N SER A 321 9.85 22.18 4.38
CA SER A 321 10.43 21.69 5.63
C SER A 321 10.94 20.26 5.45
N ARG A 322 12.22 20.06 5.78
CA ARG A 322 12.83 18.72 5.77
C ARG A 322 12.12 17.78 6.73
N THR A 323 11.72 18.27 7.91
CA THR A 323 11.04 17.48 8.94
C THR A 323 9.65 17.05 8.48
N ALA A 324 8.86 17.99 7.90
CA ALA A 324 7.57 17.65 7.32
C ALA A 324 7.70 16.69 6.14
N ALA A 325 8.66 16.91 5.24
CA ALA A 325 8.94 16.02 4.13
C ALA A 325 9.26 14.59 4.59
N ALA A 326 10.11 14.44 5.61
CA ALA A 326 10.44 13.14 6.19
C ALA A 326 9.20 12.48 6.83
N ALA A 327 8.37 13.23 7.58
CA ALA A 327 7.15 12.70 8.16
C ALA A 327 6.16 12.21 7.10
N TYR A 328 5.91 13.00 6.06
CA TYR A 328 5.07 12.60 4.93
C TYR A 328 5.62 11.40 4.17
N ARG A 329 6.95 11.35 3.95
CA ARG A 329 7.62 10.20 3.32
C ARG A 329 7.42 8.91 4.10
N GLU A 330 7.58 8.94 5.43
CA GLU A 330 7.38 7.75 6.27
C GLU A 330 5.90 7.29 6.27
N LEU A 331 4.92 8.23 6.29
CA LEU A 331 3.50 7.89 6.12
C LEU A 331 3.24 7.25 4.75
N GLY A 332 3.86 7.80 3.70
CA GLY A 332 3.83 7.21 2.36
C GLY A 332 4.42 5.80 2.32
N TYR A 333 5.57 5.59 2.94
CA TYR A 333 6.23 4.30 3.03
C TYR A 333 5.37 3.25 3.76
N LEU A 334 4.79 3.61 4.92
CA LEU A 334 3.86 2.74 5.64
C LEU A 334 2.63 2.39 4.78
N SER A 335 2.12 3.35 4.02
CA SER A 335 0.96 3.13 3.12
C SER A 335 1.29 2.19 1.97
N VAL A 336 2.51 2.27 1.38
CA VAL A 336 3.00 1.29 0.39
C VAL A 336 3.04 -0.11 0.99
N GLN A 337 3.61 -0.27 2.16
CA GLN A 337 3.74 -1.56 2.83
C GLN A 337 2.38 -2.21 3.15
N ARG A 338 1.39 -1.38 3.49
CA ARG A 338 0.01 -1.79 3.79
C ARG A 338 -0.85 -2.02 2.54
N GLY A 339 -0.30 -1.76 1.35
CA GLY A 339 -1.02 -1.92 0.09
C GLY A 339 -2.17 -0.91 -0.08
N VAL A 340 -1.94 0.36 0.25
CA VAL A 340 -2.89 1.46 0.01
C VAL A 340 -2.27 2.47 -0.95
N PRO A 341 -2.15 2.12 -2.25
CA PRO A 341 -1.37 2.89 -3.23
C PRO A 341 -1.85 4.34 -3.40
N ASP A 342 -3.16 4.58 -3.39
CA ASP A 342 -3.72 5.92 -3.55
C ASP A 342 -3.32 6.83 -2.38
N ARG A 343 -3.35 6.30 -1.14
CA ARG A 343 -2.88 7.05 0.04
C ARG A 343 -1.38 7.26 0.04
N ALA A 344 -0.62 6.24 -0.36
CA ALA A 344 0.83 6.34 -0.50
C ALA A 344 1.21 7.45 -1.48
N ALA A 345 0.59 7.48 -2.67
CA ALA A 345 0.84 8.52 -3.66
C ALA A 345 0.61 9.92 -3.08
N GLY A 346 -0.51 10.15 -2.42
CA GLY A 346 -0.82 11.44 -1.85
C GLY A 346 0.11 11.89 -0.72
N TRP A 347 0.55 10.98 0.14
CA TRP A 347 1.56 11.31 1.14
C TRP A 347 2.91 11.64 0.50
N LEU A 348 3.31 10.90 -0.54
CA LEU A 348 4.57 11.12 -1.26
C LEU A 348 4.56 12.42 -2.07
N ASP A 349 3.41 12.84 -2.62
CA ASP A 349 3.27 14.12 -3.32
C ASP A 349 3.40 15.30 -2.34
N ARG A 350 2.80 15.19 -1.16
CA ARG A 350 3.02 16.17 -0.07
C ARG A 350 4.45 16.19 0.41
N ALA A 351 5.08 15.00 0.54
CA ALA A 351 6.48 14.89 0.89
C ALA A 351 7.37 15.61 -0.14
N MET A 352 7.11 15.41 -1.43
CA MET A 352 7.87 16.06 -2.51
C MET A 352 7.72 17.59 -2.49
N THR A 353 6.51 18.09 -2.24
CA THR A 353 6.24 19.52 -2.09
C THR A 353 7.00 20.09 -0.88
N ALA A 354 6.95 19.42 0.26
CA ALA A 354 7.67 19.85 1.47
C ALA A 354 9.20 19.72 1.34
N ALA A 355 9.69 18.86 0.44
CA ALA A 355 11.11 18.62 0.16
C ALA A 355 11.71 19.61 -0.85
N GLU A 356 11.01 20.68 -1.23
CA GLU A 356 11.56 21.69 -2.12
C GLU A 356 12.85 22.30 -1.52
N GLY A 357 13.95 22.24 -2.26
CA GLY A 357 15.27 22.67 -1.81
C GLY A 357 16.08 21.64 -1.01
N PHE A 358 15.55 20.41 -0.78
CA PHE A 358 16.24 19.33 -0.06
C PHE A 358 16.48 18.10 -0.96
N PRO A 359 17.48 18.13 -1.87
CA PRO A 359 17.65 17.07 -2.88
C PRO A 359 17.94 15.68 -2.30
N ASP A 360 18.55 15.58 -1.12
CA ASP A 360 18.76 14.31 -0.44
C ASP A 360 17.45 13.70 0.08
N GLU A 361 16.49 14.51 0.53
CA GLU A 361 15.17 14.06 0.93
C GLU A 361 14.31 13.72 -0.30
N GLN A 362 14.40 14.53 -1.37
CA GLN A 362 13.77 14.21 -2.66
C GLN A 362 14.24 12.85 -3.20
N ALA A 363 15.53 12.52 -3.07
CA ALA A 363 16.04 11.21 -3.46
C ALA A 363 15.35 10.06 -2.71
N ARG A 364 15.15 10.21 -1.41
CA ARG A 364 14.47 9.20 -0.58
C ARG A 364 12.99 9.05 -0.96
N ILE A 365 12.31 10.17 -1.20
CA ILE A 365 10.90 10.16 -1.62
C ILE A 365 10.75 9.47 -2.98
N LEU A 366 11.58 9.81 -3.95
CA LEU A 366 11.58 9.20 -5.29
C LEU A 366 11.81 7.69 -5.24
N ALA A 367 12.64 7.20 -4.33
CA ALA A 367 12.82 5.75 -4.18
C ALA A 367 11.53 5.05 -3.72
N ILE A 368 10.77 5.66 -2.79
CA ILE A 368 9.48 5.11 -2.36
C ILE A 368 8.41 5.25 -3.45
N GLN A 369 8.42 6.35 -4.23
CA GLN A 369 7.55 6.49 -5.40
C GLN A 369 7.84 5.41 -6.46
N GLY A 370 9.13 5.10 -6.69
CA GLY A 370 9.56 4.01 -7.56
C GLY A 370 9.11 2.63 -7.07
N MET A 371 9.15 2.41 -5.76
CA MET A 371 8.67 1.21 -5.10
C MET A 371 7.15 1.05 -5.29
N LEU A 372 6.38 2.12 -5.04
CA LEU A 372 4.93 2.18 -5.26
C LEU A 372 4.58 1.92 -6.73
N ALA A 373 5.28 2.56 -7.66
CA ALA A 373 5.06 2.39 -9.09
C ALA A 373 5.33 0.94 -9.54
N SER A 374 6.39 0.31 -9.02
CA SER A 374 6.70 -1.10 -9.27
C SER A 374 5.60 -2.03 -8.74
N ASP A 375 5.11 -1.81 -7.52
CA ASP A 375 4.09 -2.65 -6.90
C ASP A 375 2.74 -2.58 -7.62
N THR A 376 2.46 -1.43 -8.24
CA THR A 376 1.24 -1.19 -9.03
C THR A 376 1.42 -1.45 -10.53
N ALA A 377 2.53 -2.11 -10.93
CA ALA A 377 2.87 -2.46 -12.31
C ALA A 377 2.97 -1.24 -13.27
N ARG A 378 3.42 -0.09 -12.76
CA ARG A 378 3.76 1.12 -13.53
C ARG A 378 5.28 1.19 -13.71
N TYR A 379 5.83 0.21 -14.44
CA TYR A 379 7.27 -0.06 -14.49
C TYR A 379 8.12 1.06 -15.08
N GLU A 380 7.66 1.75 -16.13
CA GLU A 380 8.38 2.91 -16.69
C GLU A 380 8.50 4.06 -15.67
N GLY A 381 7.43 4.34 -14.96
CA GLY A 381 7.43 5.32 -13.86
C GLY A 381 8.38 4.91 -12.73
N ALA A 382 8.42 3.61 -12.41
CA ALA A 382 9.36 3.08 -11.42
C ALA A 382 10.82 3.27 -11.84
N VAL A 383 11.17 2.94 -13.08
CA VAL A 383 12.54 3.14 -13.62
C VAL A 383 12.93 4.61 -13.59
N THR A 384 12.02 5.49 -14.01
CA THR A 384 12.25 6.94 -14.02
C THR A 384 12.53 7.48 -12.62
N ALA A 385 11.66 7.17 -11.66
CA ALA A 385 11.78 7.65 -10.28
C ALA A 385 13.05 7.12 -9.59
N LEU A 386 13.36 5.82 -9.77
CA LEU A 386 14.53 5.19 -9.15
C LEU A 386 15.84 5.70 -9.76
N THR A 387 15.88 5.94 -11.07
CA THR A 387 17.06 6.51 -11.74
C THR A 387 17.34 7.94 -11.24
N GLU A 388 16.30 8.76 -11.13
CA GLU A 388 16.42 10.12 -10.60
C GLU A 388 16.79 10.13 -9.12
N SER A 389 16.22 9.23 -8.32
CA SER A 389 16.61 9.02 -6.92
C SER A 389 18.11 8.73 -6.79
N GLY A 390 18.63 7.78 -7.59
CA GLY A 390 20.06 7.46 -7.61
C GLY A 390 20.95 8.62 -8.04
N ARG A 391 20.49 9.44 -9.00
CA ARG A 391 21.19 10.65 -9.45
C ARG A 391 21.28 11.70 -8.35
N LEU A 392 20.17 12.00 -7.67
CA LEU A 392 20.15 12.97 -6.56
C LEU A 392 20.95 12.48 -5.37
N ALA A 393 20.84 11.20 -5.02
CA ALA A 393 21.61 10.58 -3.95
C ALA A 393 23.13 10.66 -4.21
N ARG A 394 23.56 10.50 -5.47
CA ARG A 394 24.95 10.67 -5.87
C ARG A 394 25.40 12.11 -5.66
N GLY A 395 24.59 13.09 -6.08
CA GLY A 395 24.88 14.51 -5.88
C GLY A 395 24.99 14.90 -4.41
N ALA A 396 24.25 14.24 -3.53
CA ALA A 396 24.27 14.44 -2.09
C ALA A 396 25.35 13.59 -1.36
N GLY A 397 26.12 12.77 -2.05
CA GLY A 397 27.10 11.85 -1.45
C GLY A 397 26.50 10.73 -0.60
N ASN A 398 25.20 10.44 -0.73
CA ASN A 398 24.48 9.44 0.05
C ASN A 398 24.58 8.06 -0.61
N ARG A 399 25.62 7.30 -0.25
CA ARG A 399 25.90 5.98 -0.83
C ARG A 399 24.83 4.93 -0.50
N ARG A 400 24.29 4.97 0.72
CA ARG A 400 23.18 4.04 1.11
C ARG A 400 21.93 4.26 0.28
N GLN A 401 21.57 5.53 0.02
CA GLN A 401 20.41 5.82 -0.83
C GLN A 401 20.67 5.42 -2.29
N GLN A 402 21.91 5.54 -2.79
CA GLN A 402 22.28 5.00 -4.11
C GLN A 402 22.09 3.48 -4.16
N ALA A 403 22.59 2.74 -3.14
CA ALA A 403 22.43 1.30 -3.04
C ALA A 403 20.96 0.88 -3.00
N PHE A 404 20.14 1.59 -2.22
CA PHE A 404 18.70 1.32 -2.11
C PHE A 404 17.97 1.51 -3.44
N SER A 405 18.23 2.63 -4.13
CA SER A 405 17.62 2.94 -5.43
C SER A 405 18.04 1.93 -6.50
N GLU A 406 19.30 1.53 -6.53
CA GLU A 406 19.83 0.57 -7.48
C GLU A 406 19.29 -0.86 -7.23
N ALA A 407 19.16 -1.26 -5.97
CA ALA A 407 18.56 -2.56 -5.62
C ALA A 407 17.07 -2.64 -6.04
N LEU A 408 16.32 -1.56 -5.82
CA LEU A 408 14.93 -1.48 -6.29
C LEU A 408 14.85 -1.45 -7.83
N LEU A 409 15.79 -0.79 -8.50
CA LEU A 409 15.87 -0.80 -9.96
C LEU A 409 16.18 -2.22 -10.48
N GLY A 410 17.07 -2.97 -9.80
CA GLY A 410 17.32 -4.38 -10.05
C GLY A 410 16.06 -5.23 -9.91
N ARG A 411 15.25 -4.99 -8.85
CA ARG A 411 13.94 -5.64 -8.68
C ARG A 411 13.00 -5.38 -9.85
N VAL A 412 12.87 -4.12 -10.28
CA VAL A 412 12.01 -3.74 -11.40
C VAL A 412 12.42 -4.47 -12.69
N ARG A 413 13.73 -4.49 -12.99
CA ARG A 413 14.28 -5.14 -14.17
C ARG A 413 14.08 -6.65 -14.13
N LEU A 414 14.27 -7.30 -12.97
CA LEU A 414 13.98 -8.71 -12.78
C LEU A 414 12.50 -9.01 -13.04
N LEU A 415 11.57 -8.22 -12.51
CA LEU A 415 10.14 -8.38 -12.73
C LEU A 415 9.74 -8.24 -14.21
N ARG A 416 10.48 -7.45 -14.99
CA ARG A 416 10.31 -7.28 -16.43
C ARG A 416 11.01 -8.34 -17.27
N GLY A 417 11.82 -9.21 -16.66
CA GLY A 417 12.63 -10.21 -17.35
C GLY A 417 13.89 -9.65 -18.02
N GLU A 418 14.32 -8.44 -17.66
CA GLU A 418 15.53 -7.78 -18.14
C GLU A 418 16.75 -8.25 -17.34
N LEU A 419 17.08 -9.55 -17.45
CA LEU A 419 17.96 -10.27 -16.51
C LEU A 419 19.40 -9.72 -16.45
N GLU A 420 20.00 -9.37 -17.57
CA GLU A 420 21.36 -8.79 -17.61
C GLU A 420 21.39 -7.44 -16.87
N GLN A 421 20.44 -6.57 -17.18
CA GLN A 421 20.35 -5.26 -16.52
C GLN A 421 20.00 -5.38 -15.03
N ALA A 422 19.16 -6.37 -14.64
CA ALA A 422 18.86 -6.67 -13.26
C ALA A 422 20.14 -7.09 -12.51
N ALA A 423 20.93 -7.99 -13.09
CA ALA A 423 22.21 -8.41 -12.56
C ALA A 423 23.15 -7.25 -12.31
N ASP A 424 23.36 -6.39 -13.33
CA ASP A 424 24.23 -5.22 -13.24
C ASP A 424 23.80 -4.26 -12.10
N SER A 425 22.50 -4.04 -11.95
CA SER A 425 21.99 -3.17 -10.87
C SER A 425 22.22 -3.78 -9.50
N LEU A 426 21.93 -5.07 -9.34
CA LEU A 426 22.09 -5.78 -8.08
C LEU A 426 23.56 -5.91 -7.67
N ASP A 427 24.47 -6.11 -8.63
CA ASP A 427 25.90 -6.16 -8.38
C ASP A 427 26.46 -4.81 -7.92
N ARG A 428 26.00 -3.69 -8.54
CA ARG A 428 26.35 -2.33 -8.06
C ARG A 428 25.80 -2.07 -6.65
N ALA A 429 24.55 -2.45 -6.40
CA ALA A 429 23.95 -2.30 -5.07
C ALA A 429 24.73 -3.08 -4.02
N GLN A 430 25.09 -4.34 -4.31
CA GLN A 430 25.87 -5.21 -3.42
C GLN A 430 27.25 -4.60 -3.09
N ALA A 431 27.93 -4.04 -4.08
CA ALA A 431 29.22 -3.38 -3.86
C ALA A 431 29.09 -2.20 -2.87
N TRP A 432 28.07 -1.36 -3.03
CA TRP A 432 27.86 -0.21 -2.12
C TRP A 432 27.36 -0.64 -0.74
N ILE A 433 26.57 -1.71 -0.63
CA ILE A 433 26.16 -2.29 0.63
C ILE A 433 27.37 -2.78 1.43
N ALA A 434 28.32 -3.44 0.75
CA ALA A 434 29.56 -3.91 1.36
C ALA A 434 30.46 -2.72 1.83
N GLU A 435 30.60 -1.68 1.01
CA GLU A 435 31.34 -0.45 1.36
C GLU A 435 30.74 0.23 2.62
N GLU A 436 29.41 0.30 2.70
CA GLU A 436 28.67 0.95 3.79
C GLU A 436 28.42 0.03 5.00
N HIS A 437 28.88 -1.22 4.97
CA HIS A 437 28.61 -2.24 6.00
C HIS A 437 27.12 -2.36 6.34
N TRP A 438 26.25 -2.26 5.33
CA TRP A 438 24.79 -2.29 5.53
C TRP A 438 24.24 -3.73 5.45
N THR A 439 24.63 -4.56 6.40
CA THR A 439 24.32 -6.01 6.44
C THR A 439 22.81 -6.29 6.53
N ALA A 440 22.02 -5.41 7.15
CA ALA A 440 20.57 -5.59 7.25
C ALA A 440 19.83 -5.56 5.90
N PHE A 441 20.42 -4.95 4.87
CA PHE A 441 19.83 -4.88 3.53
C PHE A 441 20.39 -5.92 2.55
N GLU A 442 21.47 -6.60 2.93
CA GLU A 442 22.13 -7.60 2.11
C GLU A 442 21.22 -8.78 1.72
N PRO A 443 20.36 -9.36 2.61
CA PRO A 443 19.48 -10.46 2.24
C PRO A 443 18.53 -10.13 1.09
N PHE A 444 18.05 -8.89 1.00
CA PHE A 444 17.20 -8.45 -0.12
C PHE A 444 17.92 -8.55 -1.45
N VAL A 445 19.14 -8.02 -1.52
CA VAL A 445 19.92 -7.99 -2.77
C VAL A 445 20.39 -9.40 -3.15
N ALA A 446 20.83 -10.20 -2.17
CA ALA A 446 21.22 -11.59 -2.40
C ALA A 446 20.04 -12.43 -2.92
N GLY A 447 18.86 -12.29 -2.32
CA GLY A 447 17.64 -12.99 -2.75
C GLY A 447 17.24 -12.64 -4.18
N LEU A 448 17.20 -11.34 -4.53
CA LEU A 448 16.90 -10.89 -5.90
C LEU A 448 17.96 -11.36 -6.91
N ARG A 449 19.24 -11.36 -6.52
CA ARG A 449 20.32 -11.84 -7.37
C ARG A 449 20.20 -13.35 -7.60
N GLY A 450 19.87 -14.11 -6.55
CA GLY A 450 19.55 -15.55 -6.65
C GLY A 450 18.37 -15.81 -7.58
N GLU A 451 17.29 -15.04 -7.47
CA GLU A 451 16.15 -15.11 -8.41
C GLU A 451 16.56 -14.77 -9.86
N THR A 452 17.50 -13.84 -10.04
CA THR A 452 18.00 -13.49 -11.38
C THR A 452 18.77 -14.67 -12.00
N TYR A 453 19.61 -15.34 -11.22
CA TYR A 453 20.29 -16.55 -11.66
C TYR A 453 19.31 -17.70 -11.96
N LEU A 454 18.31 -17.89 -11.08
CA LEU A 454 17.27 -18.90 -11.28
C LEU A 454 16.51 -18.66 -12.59
N ALA A 455 16.13 -17.42 -12.87
CA ALA A 455 15.46 -17.04 -14.11
C ALA A 455 16.34 -17.20 -15.35
N ALA A 456 17.66 -17.13 -15.20
CA ALA A 456 18.66 -17.40 -16.24
C ALA A 456 19.01 -18.89 -16.39
N GLY A 457 18.45 -19.78 -15.57
CA GLY A 457 18.73 -21.22 -15.58
C GLY A 457 20.06 -21.63 -14.91
N GLN A 458 20.68 -20.73 -14.16
CA GLN A 458 21.94 -20.94 -13.45
C GLN A 458 21.63 -21.41 -12.01
N LEU A 459 21.26 -22.69 -11.88
CA LEU A 459 20.65 -23.23 -10.66
C LEU A 459 21.63 -23.32 -9.48
N GLU A 460 22.91 -23.62 -9.72
CA GLU A 460 23.93 -23.74 -8.66
C GLU A 460 24.22 -22.35 -8.03
N GLU A 461 24.41 -21.33 -8.87
CA GLU A 461 24.64 -19.96 -8.43
C GLU A 461 23.40 -19.38 -7.73
N ALA A 462 22.21 -19.73 -8.23
CA ALA A 462 20.95 -19.36 -7.62
C ALA A 462 20.85 -19.92 -6.20
N ALA A 463 21.06 -21.24 -6.03
CA ALA A 463 20.96 -21.92 -4.74
C ALA A 463 21.86 -21.26 -3.69
N ALA A 464 23.13 -21.00 -4.01
CA ALA A 464 24.08 -20.40 -3.07
C ALA A 464 23.65 -19.03 -2.55
N LEU A 465 23.05 -18.19 -3.42
CA LEU A 465 22.61 -16.84 -3.03
C LEU A 465 21.24 -16.84 -2.31
N ILE A 466 20.35 -17.75 -2.68
CA ILE A 466 19.05 -17.91 -2.04
C ILE A 466 19.23 -18.42 -0.61
N ASP A 467 20.04 -19.47 -0.41
CA ASP A 467 20.44 -19.97 0.91
C ASP A 467 21.02 -18.86 1.79
N ARG A 468 21.97 -18.09 1.23
CA ARG A 468 22.55 -16.94 1.95
C ARG A 468 21.52 -15.93 2.35
N SER A 469 20.61 -15.56 1.43
CA SER A 469 19.49 -14.62 1.69
C SER A 469 18.62 -15.13 2.84
N TRP A 470 18.24 -16.42 2.80
CA TRP A 470 17.43 -17.02 3.86
C TRP A 470 18.11 -16.94 5.23
N VAL A 471 19.35 -17.42 5.33
CA VAL A 471 20.10 -17.45 6.60
C VAL A 471 20.26 -16.06 7.19
N MET A 472 20.59 -15.06 6.36
CA MET A 472 20.76 -13.69 6.83
C MET A 472 19.43 -13.04 7.22
N ALA A 473 18.34 -13.32 6.49
CA ALA A 473 17.01 -12.83 6.81
C ALA A 473 16.48 -13.44 8.13
N GLU A 474 16.70 -14.74 8.34
CA GLU A 474 16.34 -15.46 9.58
C GLU A 474 17.10 -14.91 10.79
N LEU A 475 18.41 -14.69 10.66
CA LEU A 475 19.23 -14.06 11.71
C LEU A 475 18.80 -12.63 12.04
N ALA A 476 18.35 -11.88 11.03
CA ALA A 476 17.83 -10.51 11.21
C ALA A 476 16.38 -10.48 11.70
N GLY A 477 15.65 -11.59 11.65
CA GLY A 477 14.22 -11.67 11.94
C GLY A 477 13.36 -10.90 10.92
N ASP A 478 13.85 -10.72 9.67
CA ASP A 478 13.10 -10.02 8.63
C ASP A 478 12.21 -10.97 7.83
N HIS A 479 10.92 -11.00 8.20
CA HIS A 479 9.93 -11.88 7.59
C HIS A 479 9.67 -11.59 6.10
N CYS A 480 9.95 -10.38 5.63
CA CYS A 480 9.80 -10.04 4.21
C CYS A 480 10.91 -10.67 3.37
N TYR A 481 12.14 -10.59 3.82
CA TYR A 481 13.27 -11.21 3.12
C TYR A 481 13.26 -12.73 3.27
N MET A 482 12.77 -13.25 4.42
CA MET A 482 12.49 -14.69 4.55
C MET A 482 11.46 -15.15 3.52
N ALA A 483 10.36 -14.43 3.32
CA ALA A 483 9.36 -14.78 2.31
C ALA A 483 9.90 -14.70 0.87
N LEU A 484 10.78 -13.72 0.58
CA LEU A 484 11.47 -13.62 -0.70
C LEU A 484 12.32 -14.87 -0.97
N ALA A 485 13.20 -15.20 -0.02
CA ALA A 485 14.09 -16.36 -0.14
C ALA A 485 13.31 -17.68 -0.22
N ALA A 486 12.28 -17.85 0.63
CA ALA A 486 11.43 -19.05 0.61
C ALA A 486 10.70 -19.25 -0.72
N GLY A 487 10.20 -18.16 -1.32
CA GLY A 487 9.59 -18.21 -2.65
C GLY A 487 10.58 -18.58 -3.75
N ALA A 488 11.82 -18.11 -3.65
CA ALA A 488 12.90 -18.47 -4.57
C ALA A 488 13.33 -19.93 -4.40
N GLU A 489 13.48 -20.42 -3.15
CA GLU A 489 13.74 -21.83 -2.84
C GLU A 489 12.64 -22.74 -3.39
N ALA A 490 11.37 -22.39 -3.17
CA ALA A 490 10.26 -23.17 -3.68
C ALA A 490 10.34 -23.33 -5.21
N ARG A 491 10.69 -22.27 -5.94
CA ARG A 491 10.87 -22.33 -7.40
C ARG A 491 12.09 -23.14 -7.80
N LEU A 492 13.18 -23.05 -7.06
CA LEU A 492 14.37 -23.87 -7.29
C LEU A 492 14.06 -25.36 -7.15
N PHE A 493 13.30 -25.76 -6.13
CA PHE A 493 12.87 -27.14 -5.95
C PHE A 493 11.89 -27.62 -7.04
N VAL A 494 11.06 -26.71 -7.59
CA VAL A 494 10.24 -27.03 -8.78
C VAL A 494 11.11 -27.36 -9.99
N GLU A 495 12.19 -26.63 -10.23
CA GLU A 495 13.15 -26.93 -11.32
C GLU A 495 13.84 -28.29 -11.13
N HIS A 496 14.05 -28.72 -9.89
CA HIS A 496 14.55 -30.05 -9.56
C HIS A 496 13.48 -31.15 -9.55
N GLY A 497 12.19 -30.80 -9.77
CA GLY A 497 11.06 -31.73 -9.76
C GLY A 497 10.58 -32.17 -8.37
N ASP A 498 11.07 -31.54 -7.30
CA ASP A 498 10.67 -31.84 -5.91
C ASP A 498 9.59 -30.89 -5.42
N LEU A 499 8.34 -31.20 -5.77
CA LEU A 499 7.19 -30.41 -5.36
C LEU A 499 6.92 -30.46 -3.84
N ALA A 500 7.32 -31.53 -3.17
CA ALA A 500 7.11 -31.65 -1.72
C ALA A 500 8.04 -30.69 -0.95
N ALA A 501 9.30 -30.59 -1.35
CA ALA A 501 10.22 -29.60 -0.81
C ALA A 501 9.77 -28.17 -1.15
N ALA A 502 9.24 -27.95 -2.36
CA ALA A 502 8.69 -26.65 -2.74
C ALA A 502 7.52 -26.22 -1.83
N GLU A 503 6.55 -27.12 -1.55
CA GLU A 503 5.45 -26.85 -0.61
C GLU A 503 5.95 -26.58 0.81
N HIS A 504 6.96 -27.30 1.27
CA HIS A 504 7.57 -27.05 2.59
C HIS A 504 8.16 -25.64 2.70
N TRP A 505 8.88 -25.17 1.68
CA TRP A 505 9.43 -23.81 1.67
C TRP A 505 8.35 -22.73 1.61
N ILE A 506 7.26 -22.96 0.88
CA ILE A 506 6.09 -22.07 0.88
C ILE A 506 5.55 -21.92 2.30
N ASP A 507 5.34 -23.01 3.03
CA ASP A 507 4.83 -22.99 4.40
C ASP A 507 5.78 -22.22 5.33
N ARG A 508 7.08 -22.41 5.21
CA ARG A 508 8.09 -21.64 5.97
C ARG A 508 8.07 -20.13 5.69
N GLY A 509 7.81 -19.74 4.45
CA GLY A 509 7.75 -18.31 4.07
C GLY A 509 6.44 -17.63 4.42
N LEU A 510 5.35 -18.39 4.58
CA LEU A 510 4.05 -17.85 4.97
C LEU A 510 3.94 -17.59 6.48
N GLU A 511 4.75 -18.24 7.29
CA GLU A 511 4.78 -18.10 8.75
C GLU A 511 6.24 -17.92 9.24
N PRO A 512 6.53 -16.76 9.84
CA PRO A 512 5.65 -15.65 10.21
C PRO A 512 5.29 -14.74 9.04
N ARG A 513 4.10 -14.14 9.09
CA ARG A 513 3.53 -13.35 7.99
C ARG A 513 4.41 -12.14 7.65
N PRO A 514 4.77 -11.92 6.36
CA PRO A 514 5.45 -10.70 5.92
C PRO A 514 4.63 -9.45 6.23
N TRP A 515 5.29 -8.42 6.72
CA TRP A 515 4.66 -7.15 7.06
C TRP A 515 4.47 -6.22 5.87
N TYR A 516 5.19 -6.44 4.78
CA TYR A 516 5.01 -5.73 3.51
C TYR A 516 4.22 -6.63 2.55
N LEU A 517 3.03 -6.20 2.17
CA LEU A 517 2.06 -7.04 1.45
C LEU A 517 2.54 -7.51 0.07
N TRP A 518 3.46 -6.78 -0.57
CA TRP A 518 4.04 -7.20 -1.84
C TRP A 518 4.74 -8.57 -1.72
N TYR A 519 5.49 -8.81 -0.64
CA TYR A 519 6.12 -10.12 -0.42
C TYR A 519 5.10 -11.23 -0.20
N SER A 520 4.02 -10.92 0.51
CA SER A 520 2.90 -11.87 0.68
C SER A 520 2.25 -12.22 -0.66
N ALA A 521 2.00 -11.22 -1.54
CA ALA A 521 1.42 -11.45 -2.86
C ALA A 521 2.35 -12.31 -3.74
N ARG A 522 3.66 -11.99 -3.75
CA ARG A 522 4.65 -12.74 -4.52
C ARG A 522 4.77 -14.21 -4.06
N LEU A 523 4.78 -14.44 -2.74
CA LEU A 523 4.84 -15.79 -2.19
C LEU A 523 3.54 -16.57 -2.45
N LEU A 524 2.37 -15.92 -2.36
CA LEU A 524 1.09 -16.54 -2.70
C LEU A 524 0.98 -16.88 -4.19
N ASP A 525 1.56 -16.06 -5.09
CA ASP A 525 1.66 -16.36 -6.52
C ASP A 525 2.48 -17.64 -6.74
N THR A 526 3.66 -17.75 -6.11
CA THR A 526 4.49 -18.97 -6.14
C THR A 526 3.75 -20.17 -5.54
N ALA A 527 3.04 -19.98 -4.42
CA ALA A 527 2.25 -21.03 -3.77
C ALA A 527 1.13 -21.56 -4.68
N ALA A 528 0.46 -20.65 -5.39
CA ALA A 528 -0.56 -21.02 -6.38
C ALA A 528 0.07 -21.82 -7.54
N GLU A 529 1.21 -21.38 -8.08
CA GLU A 529 1.92 -22.10 -9.16
C GLU A 529 2.31 -23.52 -8.75
N VAL A 530 2.98 -23.68 -7.61
CA VAL A 530 3.45 -24.97 -7.09
C VAL A 530 2.27 -25.90 -6.80
N SER A 531 1.23 -25.39 -6.14
CA SER A 531 0.06 -26.17 -5.77
C SER A 531 -0.78 -26.61 -6.99
N ILE A 532 -0.86 -25.79 -8.04
CA ILE A 532 -1.51 -26.16 -9.31
C ILE A 532 -0.69 -27.24 -10.01
N ALA A 533 0.64 -27.06 -10.11
CA ALA A 533 1.53 -28.06 -10.73
C ALA A 533 1.47 -29.42 -10.00
N GLY A 534 1.44 -29.39 -8.67
CA GLY A 534 1.32 -30.58 -7.82
C GLY A 534 -0.11 -31.12 -7.68
N ARG A 535 -1.12 -30.48 -8.30
CA ARG A 535 -2.55 -30.81 -8.12
C ARG A 535 -2.95 -30.87 -6.65
N SER A 536 -2.38 -30.01 -5.85
CA SER A 536 -2.64 -29.92 -4.41
C SER A 536 -4.07 -29.42 -4.13
N PRO A 537 -4.78 -29.97 -3.14
CA PRO A 537 -6.11 -29.47 -2.73
C PRO A 537 -6.06 -28.03 -2.17
N ARG A 538 -4.86 -27.51 -1.86
CA ARG A 538 -4.64 -26.16 -1.36
C ARG A 538 -4.65 -25.11 -2.48
N ALA A 539 -4.58 -25.50 -3.75
CA ALA A 539 -4.44 -24.58 -4.89
C ALA A 539 -5.50 -23.48 -4.89
N SER A 540 -6.80 -23.84 -4.80
CA SER A 540 -7.89 -22.85 -4.77
C SER A 540 -7.74 -21.86 -3.62
N ALA A 541 -7.36 -22.30 -2.43
CA ALA A 541 -7.20 -21.42 -1.27
C ALA A 541 -6.08 -20.40 -1.47
N PHE A 542 -4.95 -20.78 -2.06
CA PHE A 542 -3.87 -19.84 -2.37
C PHE A 542 -4.26 -18.84 -3.46
N VAL A 543 -4.95 -19.32 -4.50
CA VAL A 543 -5.43 -18.47 -5.61
C VAL A 543 -6.42 -17.42 -5.10
N GLU A 544 -7.39 -17.81 -4.26
CA GLU A 544 -8.35 -16.87 -3.67
C GLU A 544 -7.66 -15.84 -2.75
N ARG A 545 -6.74 -16.29 -1.91
CA ARG A 545 -5.96 -15.37 -1.06
C ARG A 545 -5.12 -14.39 -1.86
N LEU A 546 -4.51 -14.84 -2.97
CA LEU A 546 -3.77 -13.95 -3.88
C LEU A 546 -4.71 -12.94 -4.54
N ALA A 547 -5.84 -13.39 -5.07
CA ALA A 547 -6.80 -12.53 -5.76
C ALA A 547 -7.35 -11.44 -4.83
N GLU A 548 -7.78 -11.80 -3.63
CA GLU A 548 -8.26 -10.85 -2.63
C GLU A 548 -7.18 -9.83 -2.24
N LEU A 549 -5.96 -10.32 -1.92
CA LEU A 549 -4.85 -9.45 -1.53
C LEU A 549 -4.49 -8.48 -2.66
N ALA A 550 -4.33 -8.97 -3.88
CA ALA A 550 -3.92 -8.19 -5.04
C ALA A 550 -4.95 -7.12 -5.41
N SER A 551 -6.25 -7.48 -5.42
CA SER A 551 -7.35 -6.56 -5.72
C SER A 551 -7.44 -5.46 -4.67
N ARG A 552 -7.41 -5.83 -3.39
CA ARG A 552 -7.44 -4.89 -2.25
C ARG A 552 -6.27 -3.90 -2.27
N SER A 553 -5.08 -4.37 -2.69
CA SER A 553 -3.84 -3.58 -2.66
C SER A 553 -3.52 -2.89 -3.99
N GLY A 554 -4.36 -3.01 -5.01
CA GLY A 554 -4.13 -2.41 -6.32
C GLY A 554 -2.88 -2.94 -7.04
N MET A 555 -2.44 -4.16 -6.71
CA MET A 555 -1.27 -4.82 -7.30
C MET A 555 -1.64 -5.46 -8.65
N ARG A 556 -1.79 -4.63 -9.67
CA ARG A 556 -2.39 -4.97 -10.98
C ARG A 556 -1.81 -6.22 -11.63
N GLU A 557 -0.49 -6.44 -11.58
CA GLU A 557 0.10 -7.66 -12.14
C GLU A 557 -0.34 -8.91 -11.37
N PHE A 558 -0.39 -8.87 -10.04
CA PHE A 558 -0.87 -10.00 -9.24
C PHE A 558 -2.38 -10.24 -9.40
N VAL A 559 -3.17 -9.21 -9.72
CA VAL A 559 -4.58 -9.38 -10.13
C VAL A 559 -4.63 -10.23 -11.42
N VAL A 560 -3.84 -9.88 -12.44
CA VAL A 560 -3.78 -10.66 -13.69
C VAL A 560 -3.32 -12.08 -13.45
N ARG A 561 -2.27 -12.29 -12.64
CA ARG A 561 -1.75 -13.62 -12.30
C ARG A 561 -2.79 -14.44 -11.53
N GLY A 562 -3.48 -13.84 -10.56
CA GLY A 562 -4.57 -14.50 -9.81
C GLY A 562 -5.71 -14.96 -10.74
N GLN A 563 -6.14 -14.10 -11.67
CA GLN A 563 -7.14 -14.47 -12.67
C GLN A 563 -6.63 -15.57 -13.62
N SER A 564 -5.34 -15.54 -14.00
CA SER A 564 -4.72 -16.61 -14.79
C SER A 564 -4.72 -17.95 -14.05
N HIS A 565 -4.45 -17.94 -12.74
CA HIS A 565 -4.52 -19.15 -11.91
C HIS A 565 -5.95 -19.68 -11.78
N ARG A 566 -6.95 -18.80 -11.58
CA ARG A 566 -8.39 -19.19 -11.58
C ARG A 566 -8.80 -19.83 -12.91
N ALA A 567 -8.37 -19.23 -14.03
CA ALA A 567 -8.65 -19.78 -15.37
C ALA A 567 -8.11 -21.20 -15.53
N VAL A 568 -6.88 -21.47 -15.06
CA VAL A 568 -6.28 -22.84 -15.06
C VAL A 568 -7.08 -23.81 -14.17
N LEU A 569 -7.73 -23.31 -13.11
CA LEU A 569 -8.60 -24.12 -12.24
C LEU A 569 -10.04 -24.28 -12.80
N GLY A 570 -10.32 -23.74 -14.01
CA GLY A 570 -11.57 -23.93 -14.72
C GLY A 570 -12.58 -22.77 -14.61
N ASP A 571 -12.15 -21.59 -14.14
CA ASP A 571 -13.00 -20.40 -14.13
C ASP A 571 -13.00 -19.72 -15.51
N GLU A 572 -14.10 -19.90 -16.26
CA GLU A 572 -14.26 -19.32 -17.60
C GLU A 572 -14.32 -17.78 -17.60
N ALA A 573 -14.91 -17.17 -16.55
CA ALA A 573 -14.98 -15.73 -16.43
C ALA A 573 -13.59 -15.13 -16.21
N ALA A 574 -12.78 -15.78 -15.39
CA ALA A 574 -11.38 -15.42 -15.18
C ALA A 574 -10.57 -15.55 -16.49
N ALA A 575 -10.77 -16.61 -17.25
CA ALA A 575 -10.11 -16.80 -18.55
C ALA A 575 -10.42 -15.66 -19.54
N GLN A 576 -11.66 -15.16 -19.56
CA GLN A 576 -12.06 -14.01 -20.38
C GLN A 576 -11.46 -12.68 -19.86
N ALA A 577 -11.29 -12.54 -18.55
CA ALA A 577 -10.77 -11.32 -17.92
C ALA A 577 -9.26 -11.14 -18.14
N VAL A 578 -8.47 -12.21 -18.18
CA VAL A 578 -7.00 -12.17 -18.27
C VAL A 578 -6.48 -11.31 -19.43
N PRO A 579 -6.88 -11.49 -20.69
CA PRO A 579 -6.37 -10.68 -21.79
C PRO A 579 -6.73 -9.19 -21.64
N TRP A 580 -7.90 -8.92 -21.09
CA TRP A 580 -8.40 -7.58 -20.89
C TRP A 580 -7.60 -6.83 -19.82
N LEU A 581 -7.32 -7.47 -18.68
CA LEU A 581 -6.54 -6.91 -17.58
C LEU A 581 -5.06 -6.76 -17.96
N ALA A 582 -4.49 -7.75 -18.65
CA ALA A 582 -3.07 -7.75 -19.02
C ALA A 582 -2.71 -6.65 -20.03
N HIS A 583 -3.65 -6.24 -20.88
CA HIS A 583 -3.40 -5.22 -21.93
C HIS A 583 -2.92 -3.88 -21.34
N GLU A 584 -3.26 -3.58 -20.08
CA GLU A 584 -2.89 -2.33 -19.41
C GLU A 584 -1.50 -2.36 -18.77
N ILE A 585 -0.80 -3.51 -18.84
CA ILE A 585 0.49 -3.71 -18.19
C ILE A 585 1.57 -3.96 -19.23
N ASP A 586 2.45 -2.99 -19.42
CA ASP A 586 3.63 -3.18 -20.27
C ASP A 586 4.71 -3.95 -19.50
N ASN A 587 4.61 -5.28 -19.56
CA ASN A 587 5.58 -6.19 -18.97
C ASN A 587 5.80 -7.42 -19.86
N PRO A 588 6.97 -7.52 -20.55
CA PRO A 588 7.30 -8.67 -21.39
C PRO A 588 7.32 -10.00 -20.64
N ALA A 589 7.76 -10.02 -19.39
CA ALA A 589 7.77 -11.23 -18.56
C ALA A 589 6.34 -11.71 -18.24
N LEU A 590 5.41 -10.80 -17.97
CA LEU A 590 4.00 -11.16 -17.79
C LEU A 590 3.41 -11.72 -19.08
N ALA A 591 3.68 -11.08 -20.22
CA ALA A 591 3.21 -11.58 -21.53
C ALA A 591 3.74 -13.00 -21.81
N ALA A 592 5.02 -13.26 -21.55
CA ALA A 592 5.62 -14.59 -21.67
C ALA A 592 5.00 -15.61 -20.69
N PHE A 593 4.71 -15.20 -19.46
CA PHE A 593 4.02 -16.05 -18.47
C PHE A 593 2.63 -16.47 -18.97
N LEU A 594 1.84 -15.53 -19.46
CA LEU A 594 0.49 -15.80 -19.96
C LEU A 594 0.50 -16.67 -21.23
N ALA A 595 1.45 -16.44 -22.14
CA ALA A 595 1.60 -17.25 -23.34
C ALA A 595 1.90 -18.73 -23.03
N ARG A 596 2.74 -19.02 -22.03
CA ARG A 596 3.01 -20.39 -21.59
C ARG A 596 1.79 -21.08 -20.98
N ARG A 597 0.87 -20.36 -20.37
CA ARG A 597 -0.29 -20.92 -19.65
C ARG A 597 -1.55 -21.04 -20.48
N HIS A 598 -1.75 -20.15 -21.45
CA HIS A 598 -2.99 -20.05 -22.23
C HIS A 598 -2.76 -20.22 -23.73
N GLY A 599 -1.53 -20.46 -24.18
CA GLY A 599 -1.16 -20.61 -25.61
C GLY A 599 -1.05 -22.06 -26.08
N GLY A 600 -1.63 -23.04 -25.36
CA GLY A 600 -1.66 -24.47 -25.72
C GLY A 600 -3.00 -24.90 -26.26
#